data_68560967bcae681ad667682eef9574b5
#
_entry.id   68560967bcae681ad667682eef9574b5
#
_cell.length_a   1.000
_cell.length_b   1.000
_cell.length_c   1.000
_cell.angle_alpha   90.00
_cell.angle_beta   90.00
_cell.angle_gamma   90.00
#
_symmetry.space_group_name_H-M   'P 1'
#
loop_
_entity.id
_entity.type
_entity.pdbx_description
1 polymer ?
#
loop_
_entity_poly.entity_id
_entity_poly.type
_entity_poly.pdbx_seq_one_letter_code
_entity_poly.pdbx_strand_id
1 'polypeptide(L)'
;MELGKQIKKYRGELSLSQEALAEKIYVSRQTVSNWENDKNYPDINSLLRLSEVFQVSVDILIKGDVEKMKVEIRQQDRQQFEMDSFIFSALMLATLLTPVPLLHYLDNLGIAVWVMLVGVTGFY
;
A
#
# COMPACT_ATOMS: atom_id res chain seq x y z
N MET A 1 14.13 11.11 0.86
CA MET A 1 14.08 10.40 2.19
C MET A 1 14.53 11.37 3.28
N GLU A 2 13.97 11.26 4.47
CA GLU A 2 14.44 12.10 5.60
C GLU A 2 15.81 11.67 6.11
N LEU A 3 16.14 10.38 6.02
CA LEU A 3 17.42 9.85 6.49
C LEU A 3 18.62 10.51 5.80
N GLY A 4 18.57 10.70 4.48
CA GLY A 4 19.66 11.39 3.74
C GLY A 4 19.93 12.79 4.26
N LYS A 5 18.86 13.54 4.58
CA LYS A 5 18.96 14.86 5.19
C LYS A 5 19.54 14.80 6.60
N GLN A 6 19.15 13.80 7.40
CA GLN A 6 19.69 13.61 8.74
C GLN A 6 21.19 13.27 8.71
N ILE A 7 21.61 12.38 7.81
CA ILE A 7 23.03 12.04 7.61
C ILE A 7 23.82 13.31 7.28
N LYS A 8 23.36 14.10 6.32
CA LYS A 8 24.01 15.35 5.93
C LYS A 8 24.07 16.35 7.07
N LYS A 9 22.99 16.48 7.84
CA LYS A 9 22.90 17.38 9.00
C LYS A 9 23.91 16.99 10.08
N TYR A 10 23.89 15.75 10.57
CA TYR A 10 24.79 15.31 11.64
C TYR A 10 26.25 15.29 11.20
N ARG A 11 26.51 14.93 9.95
CA ARG A 11 27.85 15.06 9.37
C ARG A 11 28.35 16.51 9.42
N GLY A 12 27.51 17.47 9.05
CA GLY A 12 27.82 18.89 9.10
C GLY A 12 28.05 19.38 10.53
N GLU A 13 27.24 18.96 11.50
CA GLU A 13 27.41 19.31 12.92
C GLU A 13 28.75 18.84 13.50
N LEU A 14 29.24 17.69 13.03
CA LEU A 14 30.55 17.15 13.40
C LEU A 14 31.71 17.68 12.52
N SER A 15 31.43 18.58 11.58
CA SER A 15 32.41 19.13 10.63
C SER A 15 33.17 18.07 9.83
N LEU A 16 32.51 16.93 9.54
CA LEU A 16 33.05 15.83 8.76
C LEU A 16 32.81 16.04 7.26
N SER A 17 33.82 15.75 6.44
CA SER A 17 33.61 15.58 5.00
C SER A 17 32.88 14.25 4.71
N GLN A 18 32.31 14.10 3.53
CA GLN A 18 31.73 12.82 3.10
C GLN A 18 32.78 11.68 3.16
N GLU A 19 34.02 12.00 2.79
CA GLU A 19 35.13 11.06 2.83
C GLU A 19 35.51 10.65 4.27
N ALA A 20 35.62 11.63 5.17
CA ALA A 20 35.91 11.37 6.58
C ALA A 20 34.80 10.54 7.27
N LEU A 21 33.54 10.79 6.95
CA LEU A 21 32.43 9.97 7.43
C LEU A 21 32.52 8.55 6.87
N ALA A 22 32.75 8.42 5.56
CA ALA A 22 32.89 7.13 4.88
C ALA A 22 33.97 6.26 5.50
N GLU A 23 35.14 6.82 5.81
CA GLU A 23 36.23 6.11 6.50
C GLU A 23 35.79 5.61 7.89
N LYS A 24 35.09 6.45 8.67
CA LYS A 24 34.64 6.08 10.01
C LYS A 24 33.63 4.94 10.04
N ILE A 25 32.83 4.80 9.00
CA ILE A 25 31.77 3.77 8.91
C ILE A 25 32.12 2.64 7.92
N TYR A 26 33.35 2.64 7.39
CA TYR A 26 33.89 1.60 6.49
C TYR A 26 33.11 1.42 5.19
N VAL A 27 32.75 2.53 4.55
CA VAL A 27 32.12 2.54 3.22
C VAL A 27 32.86 3.49 2.28
N SER A 28 32.50 3.52 1.00
CA SER A 28 33.08 4.48 0.06
C SER A 28 32.45 5.86 0.22
N ARG A 29 33.19 6.90 -0.15
CA ARG A 29 32.63 8.27 -0.24
C ARG A 29 31.40 8.32 -1.13
N GLN A 30 31.42 7.58 -2.25
CA GLN A 30 30.28 7.50 -3.17
C GLN A 30 29.03 6.93 -2.50
N THR A 31 29.18 5.97 -1.61
CA THR A 31 28.08 5.40 -0.83
C THR A 31 27.43 6.46 0.05
N VAL A 32 28.24 7.24 0.79
CA VAL A 32 27.72 8.35 1.62
C VAL A 32 27.00 9.40 0.77
N SER A 33 27.59 9.78 -0.37
CA SER A 33 26.97 10.70 -1.32
C SER A 33 25.63 10.18 -1.85
N ASN A 34 25.53 8.90 -2.14
CA ASN A 34 24.28 8.27 -2.60
C ASN A 34 23.19 8.33 -1.52
N TRP A 35 23.52 8.08 -0.26
CA TRP A 35 22.56 8.20 0.84
C TRP A 35 22.08 9.63 1.05
N GLU A 36 23.00 10.61 1.04
CA GLU A 36 22.65 12.04 1.20
C GLU A 36 21.81 12.60 0.04
N ASN A 37 21.91 11.99 -1.14
CA ASN A 37 21.14 12.35 -2.34
C ASN A 37 19.95 11.43 -2.61
N ASP A 38 19.54 10.64 -1.63
CA ASP A 38 18.37 9.75 -1.69
C ASP A 38 18.40 8.72 -2.84
N LYS A 39 19.58 8.33 -3.31
CA LYS A 39 19.73 7.34 -4.38
C LYS A 39 19.58 5.90 -3.90
N ASN A 40 19.98 5.62 -2.67
CA ASN A 40 19.81 4.34 -2.00
C ASN A 40 19.74 4.54 -0.49
N TYR A 41 19.40 3.48 0.23
CA TYR A 41 19.25 3.48 1.68
C TYR A 41 20.40 2.68 2.34
N PRO A 42 20.95 3.12 3.49
CA PRO A 42 21.93 2.36 4.24
C PRO A 42 21.37 1.01 4.72
N ASP A 43 22.19 -0.02 4.73
CA ASP A 43 21.90 -1.27 5.41
C ASP A 43 21.91 -1.12 6.94
N ILE A 44 21.41 -2.13 7.65
CA ILE A 44 21.31 -2.09 9.12
C ILE A 44 22.68 -1.89 9.77
N ASN A 45 23.73 -2.53 9.28
CA ASN A 45 25.07 -2.37 9.82
C ASN A 45 25.60 -0.94 9.66
N SER A 46 25.36 -0.35 8.50
CA SER A 46 25.70 1.06 8.26
C SER A 46 24.90 2.03 9.12
N LEU A 47 23.60 1.76 9.35
CA LEU A 47 22.77 2.54 10.25
C LEU A 47 23.28 2.51 11.70
N LEU A 48 23.68 1.33 12.19
CA LEU A 48 24.28 1.19 13.53
C LEU A 48 25.58 1.98 13.65
N ARG A 49 26.46 1.92 12.66
CA ARG A 49 27.72 2.69 12.64
C ARG A 49 27.46 4.20 12.56
N LEU A 50 26.50 4.65 11.76
CA LEU A 50 26.08 6.04 11.72
C LEU A 50 25.57 6.51 13.08
N SER A 51 24.74 5.70 13.73
CA SER A 51 24.24 5.93 15.09
C SER A 51 25.38 6.12 16.10
N GLU A 52 26.39 5.27 16.06
CA GLU A 52 27.56 5.37 16.92
C GLU A 52 28.40 6.63 16.65
N VAL A 53 28.69 6.92 15.37
CA VAL A 53 29.50 8.09 14.98
C VAL A 53 28.77 9.40 15.34
N PHE A 54 27.47 9.47 15.09
CA PHE A 54 26.66 10.65 15.39
C PHE A 54 26.21 10.73 16.86
N GLN A 55 26.39 9.67 17.64
CA GLN A 55 25.92 9.54 19.02
C GLN A 55 24.40 9.80 19.17
N VAL A 56 23.63 9.34 18.22
CA VAL A 56 22.18 9.39 18.21
C VAL A 56 21.61 8.01 18.00
N SER A 57 20.39 7.75 18.50
CA SER A 57 19.75 6.44 18.27
C SER A 57 19.36 6.26 16.79
N VAL A 58 19.32 5.01 16.34
CA VAL A 58 18.83 4.67 14.99
C VAL A 58 17.40 5.19 14.79
N ASP A 59 16.55 5.11 15.82
CA ASP A 59 15.19 5.62 15.80
C ASP A 59 15.11 7.12 15.44
N ILE A 60 16.03 7.92 15.97
CA ILE A 60 16.11 9.36 15.64
C ILE A 60 16.50 9.54 14.17
N LEU A 61 17.45 8.75 13.67
CA LEU A 61 17.88 8.83 12.27
C LEU A 61 16.75 8.52 11.27
N ILE A 62 15.95 7.49 11.56
CA ILE A 62 14.91 6.99 10.63
C ILE A 62 13.50 7.50 10.95
N LYS A 63 13.31 8.25 12.02
CA LYS A 63 11.98 8.67 12.51
C LYS A 63 11.13 9.33 11.41
N GLY A 64 11.69 10.22 10.65
CA GLY A 64 10.98 10.90 9.58
C GLY A 64 10.50 9.96 8.47
N ASP A 65 11.31 8.97 8.10
CA ASP A 65 10.97 7.99 7.09
C ASP A 65 9.89 7.00 7.60
N VAL A 66 9.99 6.58 8.86
CA VAL A 66 8.97 5.72 9.51
C VAL A 66 7.62 6.42 9.58
N GLU A 67 7.58 7.70 9.95
CA GLU A 67 6.33 8.45 9.99
C GLU A 67 5.70 8.62 8.58
N LYS A 68 6.50 8.84 7.55
CA LYS A 68 6.02 8.88 6.16
C LYS A 68 5.44 7.54 5.72
N MET A 69 6.15 6.43 5.98
CA MET A 69 5.66 5.08 5.68
C MET A 69 4.33 4.79 6.38
N LYS A 70 4.18 5.18 7.64
CA LYS A 70 2.92 5.00 8.38
C LYS A 70 1.75 5.78 7.76
N VAL A 71 2.01 6.98 7.24
CA VAL A 71 0.99 7.78 6.56
C VAL A 71 0.59 7.14 5.24
N GLU A 72 1.55 6.67 4.45
CA GLU A 72 1.30 5.98 3.18
C GLU A 72 0.48 4.70 3.36
N ILE A 73 0.84 3.86 4.33
CA ILE A 73 0.10 2.64 4.67
C ILE A 73 -1.34 2.97 5.05
N ARG A 74 -1.56 3.96 5.93
CA ARG A 74 -2.93 4.37 6.31
C ARG A 74 -3.76 4.90 5.13
N GLN A 75 -3.13 5.58 4.18
CA GLN A 75 -3.81 6.06 2.98
C GLN A 75 -4.20 4.90 2.05
N GLN A 76 -3.31 3.92 1.87
CA GLN A 76 -3.61 2.71 1.09
C GLN A 76 -4.76 1.91 1.70
N ASP A 77 -4.72 1.66 3.02
CA ASP A 77 -5.78 0.94 3.74
C ASP A 77 -7.13 1.65 3.61
N ARG A 78 -7.15 2.98 3.70
CA ARG A 78 -8.37 3.77 3.54
C ARG A 78 -8.94 3.68 2.14
N GLN A 79 -8.11 3.79 1.11
CA GLN A 79 -8.54 3.70 -0.28
C GLN A 79 -9.08 2.29 -0.60
N GLN A 80 -8.43 1.25 -0.09
CA GLN A 80 -8.89 -0.13 -0.28
C GLN A 80 -10.24 -0.36 0.41
N PHE A 81 -10.41 0.13 1.62
CA PHE A 81 -11.67 0.01 2.35
C PHE A 81 -12.83 0.74 1.66
N GLU A 82 -12.60 1.93 1.09
CA GLU A 82 -13.62 2.65 0.34
C GLU A 82 -14.00 1.93 -0.96
N MET A 83 -13.03 1.36 -1.68
CA MET A 83 -13.26 0.57 -2.88
C MET A 83 -14.06 -0.71 -2.57
N ASP A 84 -13.69 -1.43 -1.53
CA ASP A 84 -14.39 -2.66 -1.11
C ASP A 84 -15.83 -2.35 -0.67
N SER A 85 -16.03 -1.26 0.05
CA SER A 85 -17.37 -0.79 0.46
C SER A 85 -18.23 -0.41 -0.74
N PHE A 86 -17.65 0.25 -1.74
CA PHE A 86 -18.36 0.63 -2.96
C PHE A 86 -18.76 -0.61 -3.78
N ILE A 87 -17.86 -1.57 -3.95
CA ILE A 87 -18.12 -2.83 -4.66
C ILE A 87 -19.23 -3.62 -3.94
N PHE A 88 -19.17 -3.70 -2.61
CA PHE A 88 -20.17 -4.39 -1.81
C PHE A 88 -21.55 -3.73 -1.92
N SER A 89 -21.61 -2.41 -1.90
CA SER A 89 -22.84 -1.63 -2.09
C SER A 89 -23.42 -1.83 -3.49
N ALA A 90 -22.57 -1.82 -4.52
CA ALA A 90 -23.00 -2.05 -5.91
C ALA A 90 -23.54 -3.48 -6.13
N LEU A 91 -22.89 -4.49 -5.53
CA LEU A 91 -23.37 -5.88 -5.56
C LEU A 91 -24.70 -6.05 -4.84
N MET A 92 -24.88 -5.39 -3.69
CA MET A 92 -26.16 -5.41 -2.96
C MET A 92 -27.29 -4.77 -3.76
N LEU A 93 -27.04 -3.64 -4.42
CA LEU A 93 -28.02 -3.02 -5.32
C LEU A 93 -28.35 -3.91 -6.52
N ALA A 94 -27.36 -4.55 -7.12
CA ALA A 94 -27.56 -5.48 -8.23
C ALA A 94 -28.41 -6.69 -7.81
N THR A 95 -28.20 -7.24 -6.61
CA THR A 95 -29.00 -8.36 -6.09
C THR A 95 -30.44 -7.96 -5.74
N LEU A 96 -30.69 -6.70 -5.36
CA LEU A 96 -32.04 -6.19 -5.12
C LEU A 96 -32.81 -5.91 -6.42
N LEU A 97 -32.12 -5.54 -7.50
CA LEU A 97 -32.75 -5.21 -8.78
C LEU A 97 -32.99 -6.45 -9.68
N THR A 98 -32.26 -7.52 -9.48
CA THR A 98 -32.34 -8.73 -10.34
C THR A 98 -33.51 -9.68 -10.05
N PRO A 99 -34.05 -9.83 -8.82
CA PRO A 99 -35.08 -10.85 -8.58
C PRO A 99 -36.42 -10.53 -9.23
N VAL A 100 -36.80 -9.26 -9.39
CA VAL A 100 -38.12 -8.93 -9.93
C VAL A 100 -38.29 -9.29 -11.40
N PRO A 101 -37.40 -8.92 -12.34
CA PRO A 101 -37.54 -9.35 -13.73
C PRO A 101 -37.32 -10.85 -13.92
N LEU A 102 -36.45 -11.48 -13.10
CA LEU A 102 -36.21 -12.92 -13.17
C LEU A 102 -37.41 -13.74 -12.68
N LEU A 103 -38.05 -13.34 -11.59
CA LEU A 103 -39.28 -13.94 -11.10
C LEU A 103 -40.40 -13.81 -12.12
N HIS A 104 -40.55 -12.66 -12.74
CA HIS A 104 -41.54 -12.44 -13.78
C HIS A 104 -41.28 -13.29 -15.04
N TYR A 105 -40.01 -13.46 -15.39
CA TYR A 105 -39.61 -14.34 -16.49
C TYR A 105 -39.86 -15.81 -16.18
N LEU A 106 -39.58 -16.26 -14.96
CA LEU A 106 -39.82 -17.62 -14.50
C LEU A 106 -41.34 -17.94 -14.40
N ASP A 107 -42.17 -17.01 -13.94
CA ASP A 107 -43.62 -17.13 -13.92
C ASP A 107 -44.19 -17.31 -15.33
N ASN A 108 -43.74 -16.51 -16.28
CA ASN A 108 -44.13 -16.62 -17.69
C ASN A 108 -43.66 -17.94 -18.32
N LEU A 109 -42.47 -18.44 -17.95
CA LEU A 109 -41.98 -19.74 -18.40
C LEU A 109 -42.83 -20.91 -17.82
N GLY A 110 -43.18 -20.80 -16.55
CA GLY A 110 -44.08 -21.76 -15.88
C GLY A 110 -45.43 -21.85 -16.54
N ILE A 111 -46.05 -20.72 -16.87
CA ILE A 111 -47.32 -20.65 -17.59
C ILE A 111 -47.20 -21.24 -19.00
N ALA A 112 -46.11 -20.93 -19.73
CA ALA A 112 -45.89 -21.48 -21.07
C ALA A 112 -45.70 -23.00 -21.06
N VAL A 113 -44.96 -23.54 -20.10
CA VAL A 113 -44.78 -24.97 -19.90
C VAL A 113 -46.11 -25.65 -19.52
N TRP A 114 -46.91 -24.98 -18.67
CA TRP A 114 -48.25 -25.50 -18.28
C TRP A 114 -49.20 -25.53 -19.47
N VAL A 115 -49.23 -24.49 -20.28
CA VAL A 115 -50.04 -24.43 -21.51
C VAL A 115 -49.64 -25.50 -22.52
N MET A 116 -48.32 -25.75 -22.68
CA MET A 116 -47.82 -26.85 -23.52
C MET A 116 -48.24 -28.21 -23.00
N LEU A 117 -48.14 -28.46 -21.70
CA LEU A 117 -48.53 -29.72 -21.09
C LEU A 117 -50.04 -29.99 -21.20
N VAL A 118 -50.85 -28.96 -20.99
CA VAL A 118 -52.32 -29.07 -21.12
C VAL A 118 -52.72 -29.21 -22.59
N GLY A 119 -52.01 -28.51 -23.50
CA GLY A 119 -52.26 -28.62 -24.94
C GLY A 119 -51.96 -30.01 -25.51
N VAL A 120 -50.96 -30.72 -24.95
CA VAL A 120 -50.61 -32.09 -25.38
C VAL A 120 -51.58 -33.12 -24.83
N THR A 121 -52.15 -32.90 -23.61
CA THR A 121 -53.11 -33.83 -23.00
C THR A 121 -54.56 -33.64 -23.46
N GLY A 122 -54.88 -32.52 -24.13
CA GLY A 122 -56.21 -32.22 -24.68
C GLY A 122 -56.49 -32.80 -26.07
N PHE A 123 -55.59 -33.58 -26.62
CA PHE A 123 -55.74 -34.19 -27.98
C PHE A 123 -55.89 -35.72 -27.96
N TYR A 124 -56.41 -36.25 -26.87
CA TYR A 124 -56.83 -37.65 -26.82
C TYR A 124 -58.29 -37.76 -26.47
#